data_1378d76f9b675be28ae97c619076847b
#
_entry.id   1378d76f9b675be28ae97c619076847b
#
_cell.length_a   1.000
_cell.length_b   1.000
_cell.length_c   1.000
_cell.angle_alpha   90.00
_cell.angle_beta   90.00
_cell.angle_gamma   90.00
#
_symmetry.space_group_name_H-M   'P 1'
#
loop_
_entity.id
_entity.type
_entity.pdbx_description
1 polymer ?
#
loop_
_entity_poly.entity_id
_entity_poly.type
_entity_poly.pdbx_seq_one_letter_code
_entity_poly.pdbx_strand_id
1 'polypeptide(L)'
;LITSDAANLYRAVEAGLLQPVVSNILDSQIPTNYRDKAGHWFGLSLRARVLVYSVDRVSTDELSTYEDLASKNWRDRISVRSSSNVYNQSLIASLIVAHGIDGAEQWAKGLVKNFARSPKGGDTDQIRAVAAGEADVAIVNSYYYGRLMASHDPSDLDIVNKTALFFPNQENRGAHVNVSGAGLVAHARNRSEAILLLEFL
;
A
#
# COMPACT_ATOMS: atom_id res chain seq x y z
N LEU A 1 -14.89 14.49 12.69
CA LEU A 1 -14.24 13.73 11.61
C LEU A 1 -13.82 12.35 12.06
N ILE A 2 -13.80 11.39 11.14
CA ILE A 2 -13.14 10.10 11.28
C ILE A 2 -12.09 9.96 10.19
N THR A 3 -10.93 9.43 10.54
CA THR A 3 -9.85 9.14 9.58
C THR A 3 -9.61 7.64 9.50
N SER A 4 -9.49 7.09 8.30
CA SER A 4 -9.17 5.69 8.07
C SER A 4 -8.66 5.45 6.65
N ASP A 5 -8.35 4.19 6.31
CA ASP A 5 -8.16 3.82 4.91
C ASP A 5 -9.48 3.81 4.12
N ALA A 6 -9.37 3.94 2.80
CA ALA A 6 -10.53 4.04 1.91
C ALA A 6 -11.49 2.84 2.04
N ALA A 7 -11.01 1.63 2.30
CA ALA A 7 -11.86 0.45 2.45
C ALA A 7 -12.77 0.55 3.70
N ASN A 8 -12.22 1.04 4.81
CA ASN A 8 -13.00 1.26 6.03
C ASN A 8 -13.93 2.48 5.89
N LEU A 9 -13.49 3.55 5.22
CA LEU A 9 -14.35 4.69 4.92
C LEU A 9 -15.54 4.27 4.03
N TYR A 10 -15.32 3.43 3.03
CA TYR A 10 -16.38 2.86 2.21
C TYR A 10 -17.39 2.06 3.06
N ARG A 11 -16.90 1.18 3.95
CA ARG A 11 -17.78 0.45 4.89
C ARG A 11 -18.58 1.38 5.80
N ALA A 12 -17.98 2.49 6.23
CA ALA A 12 -18.66 3.50 7.03
C ALA A 12 -19.77 4.22 6.24
N VAL A 13 -19.58 4.45 4.92
CA VAL A 13 -20.63 4.95 4.02
C VAL A 13 -21.79 3.97 3.94
N GLU A 14 -21.51 2.70 3.63
CA GLU A 14 -22.52 1.63 3.53
C GLU A 14 -23.32 1.45 4.83
N ALA A 15 -22.70 1.69 5.98
CA ALA A 15 -23.33 1.65 7.29
C ALA A 15 -24.08 2.95 7.67
N GLY A 16 -24.12 3.96 6.80
CA GLY A 16 -24.78 5.25 7.08
C GLY A 16 -24.09 6.08 8.18
N LEU A 17 -22.82 5.84 8.45
CA LEU A 17 -22.06 6.50 9.52
C LEU A 17 -21.46 7.84 9.09
N LEU A 18 -21.41 8.11 7.80
CA LEU A 18 -20.88 9.35 7.23
C LEU A 18 -21.97 10.17 6.56
N GLN A 19 -21.81 11.49 6.59
CA GLN A 19 -22.66 12.43 5.86
C GLN A 19 -21.85 13.09 4.73
N PRO A 20 -22.50 13.45 3.59
CA PRO A 20 -21.81 14.10 2.50
C PRO A 20 -21.41 15.52 2.84
N VAL A 21 -20.25 15.91 2.33
CA VAL A 21 -19.71 17.27 2.36
C VAL A 21 -19.65 17.78 0.92
N VAL A 22 -20.19 18.97 0.69
CA VAL A 22 -20.04 19.71 -0.56
C VAL A 22 -19.06 20.84 -0.32
N SER A 23 -17.92 20.81 -1.01
CA SER A 23 -16.86 21.81 -0.90
C SER A 23 -16.13 21.96 -2.23
N ASN A 24 -16.16 23.16 -2.79
CA ASN A 24 -15.43 23.48 -4.02
C ASN A 24 -13.90 23.37 -3.82
N ILE A 25 -13.42 23.59 -2.59
CA ILE A 25 -12.00 23.48 -2.24
C ILE A 25 -11.57 22.01 -2.35
N LEU A 26 -12.26 21.11 -1.66
CA LEU A 26 -11.96 19.67 -1.69
C LEU A 26 -12.13 19.09 -3.10
N ASP A 27 -13.15 19.53 -3.82
CA ASP A 27 -13.43 19.09 -5.18
C ASP A 27 -12.35 19.52 -6.18
N SER A 28 -11.74 20.68 -5.98
CA SER A 28 -10.68 21.19 -6.84
C SER A 28 -9.30 20.63 -6.51
N GLN A 29 -9.05 20.30 -5.23
CA GLN A 29 -7.72 19.85 -4.78
C GLN A 29 -7.55 18.36 -4.76
N ILE A 30 -8.63 17.58 -4.53
CA ILE A 30 -8.54 16.13 -4.42
C ILE A 30 -9.07 15.47 -5.71
N PRO A 31 -8.22 14.76 -6.48
CA PRO A 31 -8.63 14.05 -7.68
C PRO A 31 -9.80 13.10 -7.43
N THR A 32 -10.69 12.96 -8.42
CA THR A 32 -11.93 12.17 -8.31
C THR A 32 -11.72 10.70 -7.97
N ASN A 33 -10.56 10.12 -8.32
CA ASN A 33 -10.17 8.74 -7.98
C ASN A 33 -9.66 8.58 -6.54
N TYR A 34 -9.49 9.67 -5.80
CA TYR A 34 -9.05 9.68 -4.40
C TYR A 34 -10.11 10.20 -3.43
N ARG A 35 -11.36 10.27 -3.84
CA ARG A 35 -12.50 10.68 -2.99
C ARG A 35 -13.76 9.92 -3.35
N ASP A 36 -14.71 9.91 -2.43
CA ASP A 36 -16.05 9.39 -2.70
C ASP A 36 -16.80 10.29 -3.68
N LYS A 37 -17.48 9.70 -4.67
CA LYS A 37 -18.23 10.44 -5.68
C LYS A 37 -19.39 11.26 -5.10
N ALA A 38 -19.98 10.80 -3.99
CA ALA A 38 -21.06 11.49 -3.30
C ALA A 38 -20.56 12.39 -2.15
N GLY A 39 -19.24 12.54 -1.98
CA GLY A 39 -18.63 13.46 -1.01
C GLY A 39 -18.63 12.96 0.44
N HIS A 40 -18.79 11.68 0.71
CA HIS A 40 -18.78 11.17 2.09
C HIS A 40 -17.38 11.06 2.69
N TRP A 41 -16.33 10.93 1.88
CA TRP A 41 -14.95 10.95 2.33
C TRP A 41 -14.00 11.52 1.26
N PHE A 42 -12.87 12.01 1.72
CA PHE A 42 -11.83 12.64 0.91
C PHE A 42 -10.47 12.07 1.30
N GLY A 43 -9.64 11.76 0.28
CA GLY A 43 -8.29 11.24 0.48
C GLY A 43 -7.34 12.33 0.95
N LEU A 44 -6.55 12.02 1.98
CA LEU A 44 -5.57 12.93 2.58
C LEU A 44 -4.13 12.46 2.39
N SER A 45 -3.92 11.17 2.21
CA SER A 45 -2.59 10.61 2.01
C SER A 45 -2.61 9.34 1.18
N LEU A 46 -1.51 9.11 0.46
CA LEU A 46 -1.29 7.92 -0.38
C LEU A 46 -0.16 7.07 0.19
N ARG A 47 -0.28 5.75 0.01
CA ARG A 47 0.73 4.77 0.36
C ARG A 47 0.92 3.84 -0.84
N ALA A 48 2.12 3.86 -1.44
CA ALA A 48 2.42 2.94 -2.51
C ALA A 48 2.83 1.57 -1.96
N ARG A 49 2.35 0.49 -2.56
CA ARG A 49 2.82 -0.86 -2.34
C ARG A 49 4.01 -1.08 -3.26
N VAL A 50 5.20 -1.14 -2.72
CA VAL A 50 6.47 -1.16 -3.46
C VAL A 50 7.23 -2.46 -3.22
N LEU A 51 8.28 -2.67 -4.00
CA LEU A 51 9.26 -3.71 -3.72
C LEU A 51 10.46 -3.09 -3.02
N VAL A 52 10.93 -3.73 -1.95
CA VAL A 52 12.26 -3.49 -1.39
C VAL A 52 13.12 -4.67 -1.78
N TYR A 53 14.28 -4.41 -2.35
CA TYR A 53 15.18 -5.45 -2.84
C TYR A 53 16.60 -5.27 -2.31
N SER A 54 17.36 -6.37 -2.27
CA SER A 54 18.79 -6.36 -1.93
C SER A 54 19.61 -5.80 -3.08
N VAL A 55 20.40 -4.76 -2.85
CA VAL A 55 21.25 -4.16 -3.88
C VAL A 55 22.40 -5.09 -4.33
N ASP A 56 22.79 -6.05 -3.48
CA ASP A 56 23.90 -6.99 -3.76
C ASP A 56 23.44 -8.24 -4.50
N ARG A 57 22.14 -8.63 -4.39
CA ARG A 57 21.63 -9.92 -4.88
C ARG A 57 20.60 -9.82 -6.00
N VAL A 58 20.10 -8.60 -6.28
CA VAL A 58 19.10 -8.37 -7.32
C VAL A 58 19.55 -7.21 -8.21
N SER A 59 19.64 -7.47 -9.51
CA SER A 59 19.77 -6.40 -10.50
C SER A 59 18.43 -5.72 -10.73
N THR A 60 18.44 -4.41 -10.99
CA THR A 60 17.22 -3.66 -11.35
C THR A 60 16.56 -4.20 -12.61
N ASP A 61 17.30 -4.80 -13.53
CA ASP A 61 16.79 -5.43 -14.75
C ASP A 61 15.97 -6.71 -14.50
N GLU A 62 16.09 -7.31 -13.30
CA GLU A 62 15.24 -8.42 -12.87
C GLU A 62 13.86 -7.95 -12.38
N LEU A 63 13.69 -6.66 -12.06
CA LEU A 63 12.49 -6.10 -11.47
C LEU A 63 11.59 -5.48 -12.53
N SER A 64 10.31 -5.78 -12.52
CA SER A 64 9.35 -5.24 -13.49
C SER A 64 7.96 -5.00 -12.87
N THR A 65 7.19 -6.02 -12.67
CA THR A 65 5.78 -5.98 -12.25
C THR A 65 5.52 -6.86 -11.04
N TYR A 66 4.35 -6.68 -10.40
CA TYR A 66 3.90 -7.64 -9.39
C TYR A 66 3.69 -9.02 -9.99
N GLU A 67 3.23 -9.09 -11.24
CA GLU A 67 2.93 -10.32 -11.95
C GLU A 67 4.18 -11.19 -12.10
N ASP A 68 5.30 -10.57 -12.40
CA ASP A 68 6.57 -11.27 -12.58
C ASP A 68 7.05 -11.96 -11.31
N LEU A 69 6.69 -11.44 -10.12
CA LEU A 69 7.03 -12.08 -8.85
C LEU A 69 6.44 -13.48 -8.67
N ALA A 70 5.46 -13.87 -9.49
CA ALA A 70 4.92 -15.23 -9.52
C ALA A 70 5.75 -16.19 -10.41
N SER A 71 6.73 -15.68 -11.16
CA SER A 71 7.60 -16.49 -12.00
C SER A 71 8.57 -17.34 -11.18
N LYS A 72 9.05 -18.44 -11.77
CA LYS A 72 10.01 -19.35 -11.12
C LYS A 72 11.39 -18.74 -10.84
N ASN A 73 11.69 -17.59 -11.46
CA ASN A 73 12.94 -16.87 -11.26
C ASN A 73 13.08 -16.33 -9.83
N TRP A 74 11.94 -16.17 -9.14
CA TRP A 74 11.87 -15.68 -7.76
C TRP A 74 11.74 -16.80 -6.72
N ARG A 75 11.98 -18.05 -7.09
CA ARG A 75 11.88 -19.20 -6.17
C ARG A 75 12.73 -18.99 -4.91
N ASP A 76 12.09 -19.10 -3.73
CA ASP A 76 12.71 -18.93 -2.41
C ASP A 76 13.41 -17.58 -2.19
N ARG A 77 12.94 -16.53 -2.89
CA ARG A 77 13.55 -15.19 -2.86
C ARG A 77 12.64 -14.09 -2.30
N ILE A 78 11.36 -14.39 -2.08
CA ILE A 78 10.37 -13.37 -1.73
C ILE A 78 9.97 -13.41 -0.26
N SER A 79 9.89 -12.25 0.38
CA SER A 79 9.35 -12.08 1.73
C SER A 79 8.11 -11.19 1.72
N VAL A 80 7.06 -11.60 2.42
CA VAL A 80 5.81 -10.85 2.56
C VAL A 80 5.26 -10.99 3.98
N ARG A 81 4.46 -10.01 4.42
CA ARG A 81 3.65 -10.16 5.62
C ARG A 81 2.41 -11.03 5.35
N SER A 82 1.69 -11.42 6.41
CA SER A 82 0.46 -12.24 6.29
C SER A 82 -0.59 -11.62 5.37
N SER A 83 -1.29 -12.47 4.60
CA SER A 83 -2.45 -12.11 3.77
C SER A 83 -3.68 -11.68 4.58
N SER A 84 -3.72 -11.90 5.90
CA SER A 84 -4.74 -11.35 6.78
C SER A 84 -4.68 -9.82 6.89
N ASN A 85 -3.57 -9.21 6.46
CA ASN A 85 -3.39 -7.77 6.51
C ASN A 85 -4.04 -7.06 5.31
N VAL A 86 -4.74 -5.96 5.59
CA VAL A 86 -5.47 -5.15 4.60
C VAL A 86 -4.61 -4.69 3.41
N TYR A 87 -3.30 -4.47 3.59
CA TYR A 87 -2.43 -4.02 2.50
C TYR A 87 -2.23 -5.10 1.42
N ASN A 88 -2.05 -6.36 1.83
CA ASN A 88 -1.97 -7.48 0.89
C ASN A 88 -3.34 -7.79 0.28
N GLN A 89 -4.42 -7.71 1.06
CA GLN A 89 -5.79 -7.86 0.53
C GLN A 89 -6.10 -6.82 -0.53
N SER A 90 -5.72 -5.57 -0.31
CA SER A 90 -5.89 -4.48 -1.26
C SER A 90 -5.07 -4.69 -2.55
N LEU A 91 -3.82 -5.16 -2.45
CA LEU A 91 -3.02 -5.52 -3.62
C LEU A 91 -3.68 -6.65 -4.41
N ILE A 92 -4.14 -7.72 -3.74
CA ILE A 92 -4.85 -8.82 -4.40
C ILE A 92 -6.12 -8.32 -5.06
N ALA A 93 -6.89 -7.45 -4.42
CA ALA A 93 -8.08 -6.84 -5.01
C ALA A 93 -7.75 -6.07 -6.31
N SER A 94 -6.64 -5.34 -6.34
CA SER A 94 -6.18 -4.65 -7.55
C SER A 94 -5.80 -5.61 -8.69
N LEU A 95 -5.23 -6.77 -8.35
CA LEU A 95 -4.92 -7.82 -9.33
C LEU A 95 -6.19 -8.52 -9.85
N ILE A 96 -7.21 -8.69 -8.99
CA ILE A 96 -8.52 -9.19 -9.42
C ILE A 96 -9.16 -8.23 -10.45
N VAL A 97 -9.07 -6.93 -10.20
CA VAL A 97 -9.59 -5.92 -11.15
C VAL A 97 -8.83 -5.98 -12.48
N ALA A 98 -7.51 -6.20 -12.44
CA ALA A 98 -6.68 -6.22 -13.64
C ALA A 98 -6.77 -7.54 -14.44
N HIS A 99 -6.91 -8.69 -13.77
CA HIS A 99 -6.74 -10.02 -14.38
C HIS A 99 -7.89 -10.99 -14.13
N GLY A 100 -8.95 -10.55 -13.44
CA GLY A 100 -10.03 -11.42 -12.97
C GLY A 100 -9.62 -12.30 -11.78
N ILE A 101 -10.58 -13.02 -11.24
CA ILE A 101 -10.37 -13.87 -10.05
C ILE A 101 -9.37 -14.99 -10.34
N ASP A 102 -9.52 -15.69 -11.48
CA ASP A 102 -8.66 -16.81 -11.85
C ASP A 102 -7.20 -16.37 -12.05
N GLY A 103 -6.99 -15.23 -12.71
CA GLY A 103 -5.65 -14.65 -12.91
C GLY A 103 -4.97 -14.26 -11.60
N ALA A 104 -5.72 -13.62 -10.70
CA ALA A 104 -5.21 -13.25 -9.38
C ALA A 104 -4.92 -14.48 -8.50
N GLU A 105 -5.73 -15.55 -8.60
CA GLU A 105 -5.50 -16.81 -7.91
C GLU A 105 -4.24 -17.52 -8.43
N GLN A 106 -4.05 -17.57 -9.75
CA GLN A 106 -2.83 -18.12 -10.35
C GLN A 106 -1.58 -17.37 -9.92
N TRP A 107 -1.64 -16.03 -9.92
CA TRP A 107 -0.57 -15.18 -9.41
C TRP A 107 -0.26 -15.48 -7.94
N ALA A 108 -1.28 -15.53 -7.08
CA ALA A 108 -1.10 -15.82 -5.66
C ALA A 108 -0.47 -17.20 -5.42
N LYS A 109 -0.90 -18.22 -6.18
CA LYS A 109 -0.30 -19.57 -6.14
C LYS A 109 1.17 -19.57 -6.56
N GLY A 110 1.51 -18.78 -7.58
CA GLY A 110 2.89 -18.59 -8.03
C GLY A 110 3.74 -17.88 -6.99
N LEU A 111 3.23 -16.76 -6.46
CA LEU A 111 3.91 -15.97 -5.44
C LEU A 111 4.22 -16.80 -4.18
N VAL A 112 3.25 -17.59 -3.68
CA VAL A 112 3.41 -18.43 -2.49
C VAL A 112 4.55 -19.46 -2.68
N LYS A 113 4.73 -20.01 -3.89
CA LYS A 113 5.83 -20.94 -4.20
C LYS A 113 7.21 -20.28 -4.15
N ASN A 114 7.24 -18.95 -4.20
CA ASN A 114 8.47 -18.15 -4.26
C ASN A 114 8.84 -17.54 -2.90
N PHE A 115 8.07 -17.85 -1.84
CA PHE A 115 8.39 -17.37 -0.51
C PHE A 115 9.67 -18.00 0.02
N ALA A 116 10.61 -17.16 0.44
CA ALA A 116 11.84 -17.56 1.12
C ALA A 116 11.58 -18.04 2.56
N ARG A 117 10.48 -17.56 3.14
CA ARG A 117 10.08 -17.89 4.51
C ARG A 117 8.55 -17.79 4.68
N SER A 118 8.03 -18.41 5.73
CA SER A 118 6.62 -18.26 6.10
C SER A 118 6.28 -16.78 6.38
N PRO A 119 5.15 -16.26 5.87
CA PRO A 119 4.70 -14.90 6.14
C PRO A 119 4.51 -14.62 7.64
N LYS A 120 5.30 -13.69 8.18
CA LYS A 120 5.24 -13.28 9.59
C LYS A 120 5.71 -11.84 9.75
N GLY A 121 5.32 -11.18 10.84
CA GLY A 121 5.72 -9.80 11.15
C GLY A 121 5.07 -8.73 10.26
N GLY A 122 5.51 -7.49 10.42
CA GLY A 122 5.08 -6.32 9.66
C GLY A 122 5.96 -6.02 8.46
N ASP A 123 5.70 -4.90 7.76
CA ASP A 123 6.47 -4.50 6.58
C ASP A 123 7.95 -4.20 6.94
N THR A 124 8.22 -3.58 8.10
CA THR A 124 9.60 -3.37 8.57
C THR A 124 10.36 -4.70 8.75
N ASP A 125 9.68 -5.76 9.23
CA ASP A 125 10.32 -7.07 9.40
C ASP A 125 10.65 -7.72 8.05
N GLN A 126 9.87 -7.42 7.00
CA GLN A 126 10.19 -7.88 5.64
C GLN A 126 11.43 -7.14 5.09
N ILE A 127 11.53 -5.83 5.32
CA ILE A 127 12.71 -5.05 4.90
C ILE A 127 13.97 -5.58 5.61
N ARG A 128 13.89 -5.82 6.91
CA ARG A 128 14.98 -6.41 7.71
C ARG A 128 15.38 -7.80 7.21
N ALA A 129 14.41 -8.62 6.81
CA ALA A 129 14.69 -9.94 6.24
C ALA A 129 15.48 -9.86 4.92
N VAL A 130 15.18 -8.87 4.07
CA VAL A 130 15.96 -8.62 2.85
C VAL A 130 17.37 -8.18 3.20
N ALA A 131 17.55 -7.23 4.10
CA ALA A 131 18.87 -6.76 4.52
C ALA A 131 19.71 -7.86 5.19
N ALA A 132 19.07 -8.79 5.90
CA ALA A 132 19.71 -9.93 6.57
C ALA A 132 20.02 -11.11 5.62
N GLY A 133 19.57 -11.05 4.35
CA GLY A 133 19.78 -12.14 3.39
C GLY A 133 18.82 -13.32 3.52
N GLU A 134 17.73 -13.18 4.29
CA GLU A 134 16.68 -14.20 4.41
C GLU A 134 15.74 -14.21 3.18
N ALA A 135 15.72 -13.14 2.40
CA ALA A 135 15.01 -12.99 1.14
C ALA A 135 15.73 -11.96 0.26
N ASP A 136 15.43 -11.93 -1.02
CA ASP A 136 16.03 -10.98 -1.95
C ASP A 136 15.11 -9.79 -2.23
N VAL A 137 13.79 -10.01 -2.19
CA VAL A 137 12.75 -9.00 -2.44
C VAL A 137 11.64 -9.11 -1.40
N ALA A 138 11.09 -7.96 -1.01
CA ALA A 138 9.92 -7.87 -0.14
C ALA A 138 8.85 -6.95 -0.73
N ILE A 139 7.56 -7.29 -0.56
CA ILE A 139 6.43 -6.42 -0.90
C ILE A 139 6.03 -5.65 0.35
N VAL A 140 6.19 -4.33 0.34
CA VAL A 140 5.97 -3.46 1.51
C VAL A 140 5.29 -2.14 1.14
N ASN A 141 4.78 -1.41 2.12
CA ASN A 141 4.37 -0.02 1.90
C ASN A 141 5.58 0.92 1.96
N SER A 142 5.65 1.87 1.04
CA SER A 142 6.78 2.78 0.84
C SER A 142 7.21 3.56 2.09
N TYR A 143 6.25 3.97 2.91
CA TYR A 143 6.55 4.79 4.10
C TYR A 143 7.34 4.06 5.20
N TYR A 144 7.30 2.72 5.23
CA TYR A 144 8.15 1.96 6.16
C TYR A 144 9.62 2.10 5.80
N TYR A 145 9.95 2.09 4.52
CA TYR A 145 11.30 2.35 4.05
C TYR A 145 11.70 3.80 4.27
N GLY A 146 10.78 4.76 4.00
CA GLY A 146 11.02 6.18 4.30
C GLY A 146 11.32 6.45 5.78
N ARG A 147 10.70 5.69 6.70
CA ARG A 147 11.02 5.77 8.13
C ARG A 147 12.44 5.31 8.45
N LEU A 148 12.92 4.23 7.82
CA LEU A 148 14.29 3.77 7.99
C LEU A 148 15.29 4.79 7.44
N MET A 149 14.99 5.39 6.28
CA MET A 149 15.82 6.46 5.70
C MET A 149 15.90 7.70 6.58
N ALA A 150 14.84 8.05 7.30
CA ALA A 150 14.79 9.19 8.21
C ALA A 150 15.28 8.87 9.63
N SER A 151 15.66 7.62 9.89
CA SER A 151 16.17 7.19 11.20
C SER A 151 17.59 7.69 11.43
N HIS A 152 17.93 7.93 12.69
CA HIS A 152 19.30 8.21 13.13
C HIS A 152 19.97 6.97 13.77
N ASP A 153 19.25 5.83 13.83
CA ASP A 153 19.80 4.58 14.34
C ASP A 153 20.77 3.96 13.31
N PRO A 154 22.03 3.70 13.66
CA PRO A 154 22.99 3.08 12.75
C PRO A 154 22.50 1.73 12.17
N SER A 155 21.70 0.97 12.93
CA SER A 155 21.14 -0.31 12.45
C SER A 155 20.11 -0.13 11.35
N ASP A 156 19.30 0.92 11.40
CA ASP A 156 18.35 1.26 10.33
C ASP A 156 19.07 1.76 9.07
N LEU A 157 20.13 2.56 9.26
CA LEU A 157 20.96 3.03 8.14
C LEU A 157 21.71 1.88 7.45
N ASP A 158 22.18 0.87 8.19
CA ASP A 158 22.78 -0.34 7.61
C ASP A 158 21.78 -1.09 6.74
N ILE A 159 20.51 -1.19 7.17
CA ILE A 159 19.42 -1.77 6.36
C ILE A 159 19.24 -0.99 5.06
N VAL A 160 19.16 0.34 5.13
CA VAL A 160 19.00 1.21 3.95
C VAL A 160 20.15 1.06 2.97
N ASN A 161 21.39 0.94 3.46
CA ASN A 161 22.58 0.75 2.62
C ASN A 161 22.59 -0.60 1.87
N LYS A 162 21.91 -1.62 2.39
CA LYS A 162 21.82 -2.96 1.80
C LYS A 162 20.61 -3.18 0.91
N THR A 163 19.69 -2.22 0.88
CA THR A 163 18.40 -2.37 0.21
C THR A 163 18.06 -1.12 -0.61
N ALA A 164 17.15 -1.27 -1.58
CA ALA A 164 16.61 -0.14 -2.32
C ALA A 164 15.12 -0.34 -2.62
N LEU A 165 14.43 0.74 -3.00
CA LEU A 165 13.04 0.74 -3.42
C LEU A 165 12.93 0.56 -4.93
N PHE A 166 11.92 -0.21 -5.34
CA PHE A 166 11.47 -0.28 -6.72
C PHE A 166 9.94 -0.13 -6.79
N PHE A 167 9.46 0.69 -7.70
CA PHE A 167 8.04 0.88 -7.96
C PHE A 167 7.63 -0.01 -9.13
N PRO A 168 6.89 -1.12 -8.92
CA PRO A 168 6.54 -2.04 -9.99
C PRO A 168 5.48 -1.45 -10.93
N ASN A 169 5.33 -2.07 -12.12
CA ASN A 169 4.29 -1.77 -13.10
C ASN A 169 4.35 -0.36 -13.70
N GLN A 170 5.48 0.35 -13.69
CA GLN A 170 5.58 1.74 -14.15
C GLN A 170 5.30 1.90 -15.66
N GLU A 171 5.52 0.86 -16.47
CA GLU A 171 5.25 0.88 -17.90
C GLU A 171 3.80 0.54 -18.27
N ASN A 172 2.94 0.28 -17.25
CA ASN A 172 1.53 -0.03 -17.48
C ASN A 172 0.60 0.69 -16.48
N ARG A 173 0.05 0.01 -15.46
CA ARG A 173 -0.94 0.59 -14.54
C ARG A 173 -0.35 1.31 -13.32
N GLY A 174 0.96 1.31 -13.16
CA GLY A 174 1.64 1.87 -12.00
C GLY A 174 1.61 0.97 -10.77
N ALA A 175 2.37 1.35 -9.76
CA ALA A 175 2.35 0.70 -8.46
C ALA A 175 0.98 0.89 -7.78
N HIS A 176 0.49 -0.16 -7.11
CA HIS A 176 -0.76 -0.09 -6.35
C HIS A 176 -0.61 0.93 -5.20
N VAL A 177 -1.59 1.82 -5.08
CA VAL A 177 -1.67 2.79 -3.98
C VAL A 177 -2.90 2.55 -3.13
N ASN A 178 -2.73 2.71 -1.82
CA ASN A 178 -3.82 2.80 -0.86
C ASN A 178 -4.01 4.24 -0.44
N VAL A 179 -5.28 4.65 -0.35
CA VAL A 179 -5.68 5.99 0.12
C VAL A 179 -6.06 5.91 1.59
N SER A 180 -5.58 6.84 2.40
CA SER A 180 -6.17 7.17 3.69
C SER A 180 -6.82 8.54 3.58
N GLY A 181 -7.98 8.67 4.16
CA GLY A 181 -8.77 9.89 4.06
C GLY A 181 -9.55 10.17 5.34
N ALA A 182 -10.40 11.17 5.25
CA ALA A 182 -11.31 11.54 6.31
C ALA A 182 -12.73 11.69 5.78
N GLY A 183 -13.71 11.40 6.65
CA GLY A 183 -15.12 11.63 6.40
C GLY A 183 -15.79 12.29 7.60
N LEU A 184 -16.87 13.02 7.33
CA LEU A 184 -17.67 13.66 8.36
C LEU A 184 -18.71 12.67 8.91
N VAL A 185 -18.68 12.39 10.21
CA VAL A 185 -19.65 11.46 10.81
C VAL A 185 -21.08 12.03 10.76
N ALA A 186 -22.06 11.15 10.55
CA ALA A 186 -23.46 11.51 10.28
C ALA A 186 -24.07 12.49 11.30
N HIS A 187 -23.69 12.36 12.59
CA HIS A 187 -24.21 13.19 13.68
C HIS A 187 -23.15 14.13 14.27
N ALA A 188 -22.26 14.68 13.43
CA ALA A 188 -21.26 15.65 13.87
C ALA A 188 -21.94 16.92 14.39
N ARG A 189 -21.67 17.29 15.65
CA ARG A 189 -22.24 18.51 16.28
C ARG A 189 -21.61 19.77 15.72
N ASN A 190 -20.32 19.78 15.44
CA ASN A 190 -19.53 20.91 14.94
C ASN A 190 -19.22 20.69 13.45
N ARG A 191 -20.29 20.69 12.62
CA ARG A 191 -20.17 20.37 11.19
C ARG A 191 -19.30 21.37 10.44
N SER A 192 -19.51 22.66 10.68
CA SER A 192 -18.79 23.75 9.97
C SER A 192 -17.29 23.72 10.28
N GLU A 193 -16.93 23.57 11.54
CA GLU A 193 -15.54 23.51 11.99
C GLU A 193 -14.84 22.23 11.48
N ALA A 194 -15.58 21.13 11.40
CA ALA A 194 -15.05 19.88 10.86
C ALA A 194 -14.79 19.98 9.34
N ILE A 195 -15.63 20.70 8.60
CA ILE A 195 -15.41 20.96 7.16
C ILE A 195 -14.19 21.88 6.98
N LEU A 196 -14.09 22.98 7.73
CA LEU A 196 -12.93 23.86 7.70
C LEU A 196 -11.63 23.13 8.00
N LEU A 197 -11.64 22.22 8.98
CA LEU A 197 -10.47 21.37 9.25
C LEU A 197 -10.15 20.45 8.09
N LEU A 198 -11.17 19.85 7.46
CA LEU A 198 -10.97 18.94 6.33
C LEU A 198 -10.41 19.69 5.10
N GLU A 199 -10.83 20.92 4.86
CA GLU A 199 -10.34 21.79 3.80
C GLU A 199 -8.90 22.30 4.05
N PHE A 200 -8.48 22.35 5.32
CA PHE A 200 -7.12 22.75 5.72
C PHE A 200 -6.11 21.62 5.57
N LEU A 201 -6.53 20.36 5.77
CA LEU A 201 -5.65 19.17 5.74
C LEU A 201 -5.22 18.79 4.31
#